data_f0c42ffe90f1c5ff68fc92d20295aa3b
#
_entry.id   f0c42ffe90f1c5ff68fc92d20295aa3b
#
_cell.length_a   1.000
_cell.length_b   1.000
_cell.length_c   1.000
_cell.angle_alpha   90.00
_cell.angle_beta   90.00
_cell.angle_gamma   90.00
#
_symmetry.space_group_name_H-M   'P 1'
#
loop_
_entity.id
_entity.type
_entity.pdbx_description
1 polymer ?
#
loop_
_entity_poly.entity_id
_entity_poly.type
_entity_poly.pdbx_seq_one_letter_code
_entity_poly.pdbx_strand_id
1 'polypeptide(L)'
;MQVPVRLLSALQPAVAPALLVAIASSTVVFVSTPFLLAGIAEQRDLSIGTVGWISTTQLFGFVLASFLGGRYLTPVRAVFIGGALLGCSANLMSAIAPTLLALSGARLLSGLSLGLAAWFGWQAAFGDAEKTGDVAVIGPLVGVITAPAVSALIESIGIDWLFVVLAAVTATPLLFAHKVPNTVPCSERHGRSERHAPTRAARAILIALTFITFGGSSVFIFAAAIGTELNGLDPFTVSVLFSCNSLVAIPAARWRGNRGPAGFWYFCTALMAILIASVRNQWLFGFGLVAWGFVFFMATPAVFGLLASRSAYPAERAGDAQAVMALGRVFGPLLGGALISHGSSVALGFCATGIMGAASLALLYVDRRSLPVIGARPA
;
A
#
# COMPACT_ATOMS: atom_id res chain seq x y z
N MET A 1 -10.04 22.16 -24.60
CA MET A 1 -10.38 21.50 -23.32
C MET A 1 -9.69 20.14 -23.29
N GLN A 2 -8.60 19.99 -22.53
CA GLN A 2 -7.97 18.67 -22.37
C GLN A 2 -8.80 17.88 -21.36
N VAL A 3 -9.26 16.70 -21.76
CA VAL A 3 -9.98 15.79 -20.86
C VAL A 3 -9.06 15.45 -19.68
N PRO A 4 -9.45 15.71 -18.41
CA PRO A 4 -8.58 15.56 -17.24
C PRO A 4 -8.17 14.11 -16.95
N VAL A 5 -8.76 13.14 -17.65
CA VAL A 5 -8.50 11.69 -17.43
C VAL A 5 -8.30 11.00 -18.77
N ARG A 6 -7.10 10.52 -19.08
CA ARG A 6 -6.87 9.61 -20.21
C ARG A 6 -7.06 8.17 -19.79
N LEU A 7 -8.28 7.66 -19.87
CA LEU A 7 -8.58 6.24 -19.60
C LEU A 7 -7.95 5.30 -20.65
N LEU A 8 -7.81 5.75 -21.90
CA LEU A 8 -7.32 4.94 -23.00
C LEU A 8 -5.78 4.73 -23.03
N SER A 9 -4.98 5.54 -22.33
CA SER A 9 -3.53 5.29 -22.23
C SER A 9 -3.19 4.06 -21.36
N ALA A 10 -4.17 3.52 -20.63
CA ALA A 10 -4.02 2.24 -19.93
C ALA A 10 -3.85 1.03 -20.87
N LEU A 11 -4.24 1.18 -22.14
CA LEU A 11 -4.14 0.11 -23.15
C LEU A 11 -2.74 0.00 -23.77
N GLN A 12 -1.88 1.00 -23.59
CA GLN A 12 -0.47 0.96 -24.02
C GLN A 12 0.41 1.46 -22.88
N PRO A 13 0.69 0.62 -21.88
CA PRO A 13 1.50 1.04 -20.75
C PRO A 13 2.95 1.31 -21.17
N ALA A 14 3.53 2.39 -20.64
CA ALA A 14 4.94 2.74 -20.84
C ALA A 14 5.90 1.84 -20.05
N VAL A 15 5.36 1.02 -19.13
CA VAL A 15 6.11 0.07 -18.29
C VAL A 15 6.04 -1.32 -18.88
N ALA A 16 7.14 -2.08 -18.80
CA ALA A 16 7.21 -3.46 -19.31
C ALA A 16 6.11 -4.36 -18.71
N PRO A 17 5.37 -5.13 -19.50
CA PRO A 17 4.26 -5.97 -19.04
C PRO A 17 4.64 -6.92 -17.89
N ALA A 18 5.86 -7.44 -17.88
CA ALA A 18 6.36 -8.31 -16.81
C ALA A 18 6.31 -7.62 -15.44
N LEU A 19 6.67 -6.33 -15.38
CA LEU A 19 6.66 -5.55 -14.15
C LEU A 19 5.23 -5.21 -13.72
N LEU A 20 4.35 -4.91 -14.67
CA LEU A 20 2.94 -4.65 -14.38
C LEU A 20 2.26 -5.90 -13.81
N VAL A 21 2.54 -7.08 -14.36
CA VAL A 21 2.04 -8.37 -13.82
C VAL A 21 2.59 -8.62 -12.41
N ALA A 22 3.86 -8.33 -12.15
CA ALA A 22 4.45 -8.48 -10.81
C ALA A 22 3.81 -7.54 -9.79
N ILE A 23 3.54 -6.28 -10.17
CA ILE A 23 2.84 -5.32 -9.32
C ILE A 23 1.39 -5.76 -9.10
N ALA A 24 0.70 -6.20 -10.16
CA ALA A 24 -0.67 -6.69 -10.07
C ALA A 24 -0.79 -7.88 -9.12
N SER A 25 0.07 -8.90 -9.28
CA SER A 25 0.09 -10.08 -8.39
C SER A 25 0.39 -9.71 -6.94
N SER A 26 1.33 -8.80 -6.71
CA SER A 26 1.62 -8.27 -5.38
C SER A 26 0.43 -7.53 -4.79
N THR A 27 -0.28 -6.75 -5.61
CA THR A 27 -1.48 -6.02 -5.18
C THR A 27 -2.60 -6.97 -4.80
N VAL A 28 -2.81 -8.08 -5.52
CA VAL A 28 -3.79 -9.11 -5.14
C VAL A 28 -3.53 -9.59 -3.72
N VAL A 29 -2.28 -9.92 -3.36
CA VAL A 29 -1.94 -10.36 -2.02
C VAL A 29 -2.19 -9.26 -0.97
N PHE A 30 -1.87 -8.00 -1.29
CA PHE A 30 -2.14 -6.87 -0.39
C PHE A 30 -3.63 -6.65 -0.14
N VAL A 31 -4.43 -6.62 -1.20
CA VAL A 31 -5.89 -6.41 -1.12
C VAL A 31 -6.57 -7.58 -0.40
N SER A 32 -6.01 -8.79 -0.49
CA SER A 32 -6.51 -9.96 0.24
C SER A 32 -6.28 -9.87 1.74
N THR A 33 -5.30 -9.08 2.21
CA THR A 33 -4.88 -9.09 3.62
C THR A 33 -6.01 -8.80 4.62
N PRO A 34 -6.88 -7.77 4.46
CA PRO A 34 -7.97 -7.52 5.39
C PRO A 34 -8.94 -8.70 5.53
N PHE A 35 -9.25 -9.37 4.42
CA PHE A 35 -10.12 -10.54 4.40
C PHE A 35 -9.45 -11.79 4.98
N LEU A 36 -8.16 -11.98 4.69
CA LEU A 36 -7.36 -13.07 5.29
C LEU A 36 -7.29 -12.95 6.81
N LEU A 37 -7.12 -11.74 7.36
CA LEU A 37 -7.06 -11.57 8.80
C LEU A 37 -8.38 -11.93 9.47
N ALA A 38 -9.50 -11.46 8.93
CA ALA A 38 -10.84 -11.79 9.43
C ALA A 38 -11.07 -13.31 9.40
N GLY A 39 -10.84 -13.94 8.26
CA GLY A 39 -11.06 -15.37 8.11
C GLY A 39 -10.09 -16.25 8.92
N ILE A 40 -8.81 -15.86 9.11
CA ILE A 40 -7.89 -16.58 9.98
C ILE A 40 -8.32 -16.47 11.44
N ALA A 41 -8.81 -15.30 11.88
CA ALA A 41 -9.34 -15.11 13.22
C ALA A 41 -10.51 -16.07 13.47
N GLU A 42 -11.45 -16.15 12.55
CA GLU A 42 -12.59 -17.05 12.61
C GLU A 42 -12.18 -18.55 12.57
N GLN A 43 -11.37 -18.95 11.57
CA GLN A 43 -10.99 -20.35 11.39
C GLN A 43 -10.17 -20.91 12.58
N ARG A 44 -9.36 -20.07 13.24
CA ARG A 44 -8.45 -20.49 14.31
C ARG A 44 -8.90 -20.07 15.71
N ASP A 45 -10.10 -19.51 15.84
CA ASP A 45 -10.64 -18.99 17.11
C ASP A 45 -9.67 -18.03 17.82
N LEU A 46 -9.10 -17.09 17.04
CA LEU A 46 -8.13 -16.12 17.52
C LEU A 46 -8.75 -14.72 17.55
N SER A 47 -8.33 -13.90 18.51
CA SER A 47 -8.71 -12.50 18.50
C SER A 47 -8.14 -11.79 17.25
N ILE A 48 -8.91 -10.86 16.67
CA ILE A 48 -8.47 -10.05 15.51
C ILE A 48 -7.16 -9.31 15.80
N GLY A 49 -6.97 -8.88 17.04
CA GLY A 49 -5.72 -8.26 17.44
C GLY A 49 -4.52 -9.21 17.36
N THR A 50 -4.71 -10.47 17.74
CA THR A 50 -3.66 -11.49 17.63
C THR A 50 -3.25 -11.74 16.18
N VAL A 51 -4.22 -11.83 15.25
CA VAL A 51 -3.90 -12.03 13.84
C VAL A 51 -3.30 -10.77 13.19
N GLY A 52 -3.41 -9.61 13.80
CA GLY A 52 -2.74 -8.39 13.37
C GLY A 52 -1.21 -8.52 13.24
N TRP A 53 -0.58 -9.41 14.04
CA TRP A 53 0.83 -9.76 13.92
C TRP A 53 1.19 -10.35 12.57
N ILE A 54 0.28 -11.08 11.93
CA ILE A 54 0.44 -11.65 10.59
C ILE A 54 0.66 -10.54 9.56
N SER A 55 -0.18 -9.50 9.62
CA SER A 55 -0.03 -8.32 8.76
C SER A 55 1.26 -7.56 9.06
N THR A 56 1.59 -7.39 10.33
CA THR A 56 2.83 -6.72 10.76
C THR A 56 4.07 -7.42 10.20
N THR A 57 4.16 -8.75 10.31
CA THR A 57 5.31 -9.52 9.79
C THR A 57 5.38 -9.44 8.26
N GLN A 58 4.26 -9.51 7.57
CA GLN A 58 4.21 -9.34 6.11
C GLN A 58 4.68 -7.95 5.68
N LEU A 59 4.18 -6.90 6.31
CA LEU A 59 4.58 -5.53 6.02
C LEU A 59 6.03 -5.26 6.39
N PHE A 60 6.54 -5.85 7.47
CA PHE A 60 7.95 -5.77 7.83
C PHE A 60 8.84 -6.41 6.75
N GLY A 61 8.48 -7.60 6.25
CA GLY A 61 9.17 -8.21 5.12
C GLY A 61 9.17 -7.31 3.87
N PHE A 62 8.03 -6.70 3.57
CA PHE A 62 7.92 -5.75 2.45
C PHE A 62 8.88 -4.56 2.58
N VAL A 63 8.94 -3.94 3.77
CA VAL A 63 9.85 -2.83 4.04
C VAL A 63 11.30 -3.26 3.91
N LEU A 64 11.64 -4.39 4.51
CA LEU A 64 13.00 -4.94 4.50
C LEU A 64 13.48 -5.20 3.07
N ALA A 65 12.66 -5.85 2.25
CA ALA A 65 13.02 -6.16 0.87
C ALA A 65 13.10 -4.91 -0.01
N SER A 66 12.18 -3.95 0.16
CA SER A 66 12.22 -2.69 -0.58
C SER A 66 13.45 -1.86 -0.23
N PHE A 67 13.85 -1.84 1.05
CA PHE A 67 15.01 -1.13 1.53
C PHE A 67 16.33 -1.78 1.10
N LEU A 68 16.45 -3.11 1.28
CA LEU A 68 17.64 -3.87 0.91
C LEU A 68 17.79 -3.96 -0.62
N GLY A 69 16.67 -4.13 -1.33
CA GLY A 69 16.64 -4.15 -2.79
C GLY A 69 17.26 -2.90 -3.39
N GLY A 70 16.85 -1.73 -2.92
CA GLY A 70 17.39 -0.45 -3.40
C GLY A 70 18.86 -0.20 -3.07
N ARG A 71 19.42 -0.90 -2.09
CA ARG A 71 20.81 -0.71 -1.63
C ARG A 71 21.80 -1.76 -2.13
N TYR A 72 21.37 -3.00 -2.22
CA TYR A 72 22.27 -4.14 -2.39
C TYR A 72 21.98 -4.96 -3.63
N LEU A 73 20.78 -4.86 -4.20
CA LEU A 73 20.41 -5.65 -5.36
C LEU A 73 20.47 -4.84 -6.64
N THR A 74 20.70 -5.54 -7.74
CA THR A 74 20.54 -5.01 -9.10
C THR A 74 19.25 -5.56 -9.69
N PRO A 75 18.43 -4.77 -10.42
CA PRO A 75 17.17 -5.22 -10.99
C PRO A 75 17.42 -6.12 -12.21
N VAL A 76 17.87 -7.35 -11.97
CA VAL A 76 18.15 -8.36 -12.98
C VAL A 76 17.12 -9.48 -12.96
N ARG A 77 17.00 -10.22 -14.06
CA ARG A 77 16.04 -11.32 -14.23
C ARG A 77 16.11 -12.35 -13.10
N ALA A 78 17.31 -12.69 -12.62
CA ALA A 78 17.47 -13.66 -11.53
C ALA A 78 16.78 -13.22 -10.23
N VAL A 79 16.90 -11.92 -9.86
CA VAL A 79 16.24 -11.37 -8.68
C VAL A 79 14.72 -11.31 -8.88
N PHE A 80 14.25 -11.00 -10.09
CA PHE A 80 12.83 -11.03 -10.44
C PHE A 80 12.23 -12.44 -10.29
N ILE A 81 12.89 -13.45 -10.85
CA ILE A 81 12.48 -14.87 -10.73
C ILE A 81 12.52 -15.30 -9.26
N GLY A 82 13.60 -15.00 -8.54
CA GLY A 82 13.74 -15.33 -7.13
C GLY A 82 12.63 -14.72 -6.28
N GLY A 83 12.25 -13.45 -6.53
CA GLY A 83 11.13 -12.79 -5.87
C GLY A 83 9.79 -13.48 -6.12
N ALA A 84 9.49 -13.87 -7.36
CA ALA A 84 8.24 -14.56 -7.68
C ALA A 84 8.18 -15.98 -7.09
N LEU A 85 9.29 -16.74 -7.16
CA LEU A 85 9.40 -18.06 -6.53
C LEU A 85 9.25 -17.98 -5.01
N LEU A 86 9.87 -16.98 -4.38
CA LEU A 86 9.73 -16.73 -2.94
C LEU A 86 8.28 -16.47 -2.56
N GLY A 87 7.55 -15.66 -3.35
CA GLY A 87 6.13 -15.37 -3.13
C GLY A 87 5.25 -16.62 -3.26
N CYS A 88 5.49 -17.42 -4.31
CA CYS A 88 4.80 -18.67 -4.52
C CYS A 88 5.02 -19.63 -3.33
N SER A 89 6.28 -19.89 -2.96
CA SER A 89 6.64 -20.78 -1.84
C SER A 89 6.08 -20.28 -0.52
N ALA A 90 6.15 -18.99 -0.24
CA ALA A 90 5.64 -18.39 0.99
C ALA A 90 4.12 -18.54 1.12
N ASN A 91 3.37 -18.41 0.02
CA ASN A 91 1.93 -18.63 0.03
C ASN A 91 1.59 -20.13 0.21
N LEU A 92 2.32 -21.05 -0.43
CA LEU A 92 2.15 -22.49 -0.19
C LEU A 92 2.47 -22.86 1.26
N MET A 93 3.55 -22.33 1.83
CA MET A 93 3.87 -22.51 3.25
C MET A 93 2.76 -21.96 4.17
N SER A 94 2.10 -20.88 3.78
CA SER A 94 0.97 -20.32 4.53
C SER A 94 -0.24 -21.24 4.54
N ALA A 95 -0.50 -21.95 3.43
CA ALA A 95 -1.62 -22.89 3.31
C ALA A 95 -1.49 -24.08 4.27
N ILE A 96 -0.26 -24.50 4.58
CA ILE A 96 0.00 -25.67 5.43
C ILE A 96 0.58 -25.29 6.81
N ALA A 97 0.59 -24.02 7.17
CA ALA A 97 1.19 -23.54 8.41
C ALA A 97 0.40 -24.02 9.64
N PRO A 98 0.97 -24.90 10.52
CA PRO A 98 0.23 -25.49 11.62
C PRO A 98 0.05 -24.53 12.80
N THR A 99 0.89 -23.52 12.92
CA THR A 99 0.90 -22.59 14.06
C THR A 99 0.88 -21.14 13.58
N LEU A 100 0.45 -20.23 14.45
CA LEU A 100 0.50 -18.77 14.17
C LEU A 100 1.93 -18.30 13.90
N LEU A 101 2.92 -18.86 14.59
CA LEU A 101 4.34 -18.52 14.38
C LEU A 101 4.82 -18.95 13.00
N ALA A 102 4.49 -20.17 12.56
CA ALA A 102 4.82 -20.67 11.23
C ALA A 102 4.15 -19.82 10.14
N LEU A 103 2.87 -19.48 10.33
CA LEU A 103 2.13 -18.61 9.43
C LEU A 103 2.76 -17.20 9.37
N SER A 104 3.12 -16.63 10.52
CA SER A 104 3.80 -15.32 10.57
C SER A 104 5.15 -15.34 9.84
N GLY A 105 5.92 -16.41 9.98
CA GLY A 105 7.16 -16.63 9.22
C GLY A 105 6.92 -16.71 7.70
N ALA A 106 5.92 -17.47 7.28
CA ALA A 106 5.54 -17.55 5.87
C ALA A 106 5.05 -16.19 5.33
N ARG A 107 4.31 -15.42 6.13
CA ARG A 107 3.88 -14.05 5.76
C ARG A 107 5.05 -13.07 5.69
N LEU A 108 6.08 -13.21 6.54
CA LEU A 108 7.32 -12.44 6.40
C LEU A 108 7.98 -12.70 5.03
N LEU A 109 8.12 -13.96 4.63
CA LEU A 109 8.68 -14.34 3.33
C LEU A 109 7.81 -13.82 2.17
N SER A 110 6.48 -13.91 2.29
CA SER A 110 5.55 -13.31 1.34
C SER A 110 5.78 -11.80 1.24
N GLY A 111 5.92 -11.12 2.37
CA GLY A 111 6.25 -9.68 2.42
C GLY A 111 7.56 -9.35 1.69
N LEU A 112 8.61 -10.14 1.88
CA LEU A 112 9.87 -9.97 1.14
C LEU A 112 9.66 -10.05 -0.37
N SER A 113 8.89 -11.01 -0.85
CA SER A 113 8.52 -11.12 -2.28
C SER A 113 7.79 -9.89 -2.79
N LEU A 114 6.77 -9.43 -2.04
CA LEU A 114 5.99 -8.23 -2.40
C LEU A 114 6.87 -6.97 -2.44
N GLY A 115 7.80 -6.84 -1.49
CA GLY A 115 8.74 -5.73 -1.43
C GLY A 115 9.71 -5.71 -2.61
N LEU A 116 10.20 -6.89 -3.04
CA LEU A 116 11.01 -7.01 -4.25
C LEU A 116 10.23 -6.62 -5.51
N ALA A 117 9.00 -7.11 -5.67
CA ALA A 117 8.17 -6.76 -6.81
C ALA A 117 7.85 -5.26 -6.88
N ALA A 118 7.51 -4.64 -5.74
CA ALA A 118 7.29 -3.21 -5.64
C ALA A 118 8.56 -2.42 -5.97
N TRP A 119 9.70 -2.81 -5.42
CA TRP A 119 10.99 -2.18 -5.73
C TRP A 119 11.30 -2.22 -7.23
N PHE A 120 11.15 -3.37 -7.88
CA PHE A 120 11.32 -3.48 -9.34
C PHE A 120 10.41 -2.52 -10.12
N GLY A 121 9.12 -2.50 -9.77
CA GLY A 121 8.14 -1.66 -10.45
C GLY A 121 8.42 -0.17 -10.30
N TRP A 122 8.71 0.28 -9.09
CA TRP A 122 9.02 1.68 -8.83
C TRP A 122 10.37 2.11 -9.42
N GLN A 123 11.37 1.23 -9.41
CA GLN A 123 12.65 1.49 -10.06
C GLN A 123 12.49 1.76 -11.57
N ALA A 124 11.62 1.01 -12.25
CA ALA A 124 11.35 1.17 -13.67
C ALA A 124 10.50 2.41 -14.00
N ALA A 125 9.71 2.90 -13.05
CA ALA A 125 8.83 4.07 -13.22
C ALA A 125 9.48 5.39 -12.78
N PHE A 126 10.60 5.33 -12.07
CA PHE A 126 11.19 6.47 -11.40
C PHE A 126 11.69 7.52 -12.40
N GLY A 127 11.34 8.81 -12.14
CA GLY A 127 11.71 9.93 -13.01
C GLY A 127 10.79 10.17 -14.20
N ASP A 128 9.82 9.28 -14.45
CA ASP A 128 8.85 9.39 -15.54
C ASP A 128 7.42 9.45 -14.96
N ALA A 129 6.75 10.59 -15.16
CA ALA A 129 5.41 10.81 -14.60
C ALA A 129 4.34 9.89 -15.22
N GLU A 130 4.50 9.49 -16.48
CA GLU A 130 3.56 8.60 -17.17
C GLU A 130 3.70 7.17 -16.62
N LYS A 131 4.92 6.65 -16.51
CA LYS A 131 5.21 5.33 -15.91
C LYS A 131 4.79 5.28 -14.45
N THR A 132 5.02 6.36 -13.68
CA THR A 132 4.57 6.48 -12.29
C THR A 132 3.05 6.38 -12.20
N GLY A 133 2.31 7.02 -13.11
CA GLY A 133 0.87 6.93 -13.21
C GLY A 133 0.38 5.51 -13.55
N ASP A 134 1.06 4.83 -14.46
CA ASP A 134 0.75 3.45 -14.85
C ASP A 134 0.95 2.47 -13.68
N VAL A 135 2.04 2.61 -12.95
CA VAL A 135 2.31 1.80 -11.75
C VAL A 135 1.29 2.07 -10.65
N ALA A 136 0.98 3.34 -10.39
CA ALA A 136 0.07 3.74 -9.31
C ALA A 136 -1.37 3.27 -9.51
N VAL A 137 -1.84 3.21 -10.77
CA VAL A 137 -3.23 2.84 -11.07
C VAL A 137 -3.49 1.34 -10.99
N ILE A 138 -2.43 0.49 -11.09
CA ILE A 138 -2.61 -0.97 -11.03
C ILE A 138 -3.24 -1.41 -9.73
N GLY A 139 -2.84 -0.81 -8.60
CA GLY A 139 -3.44 -1.09 -7.30
C GLY A 139 -4.96 -0.98 -7.32
N PRO A 140 -5.51 0.19 -7.60
CA PRO A 140 -6.95 0.38 -7.73
C PRO A 140 -7.62 -0.53 -8.78
N LEU A 141 -7.05 -0.68 -9.99
CA LEU A 141 -7.63 -1.52 -11.04
C LEU A 141 -7.77 -2.98 -10.60
N VAL A 142 -6.73 -3.54 -10.01
CA VAL A 142 -6.73 -4.91 -9.50
C VAL A 142 -7.66 -5.05 -8.30
N GLY A 143 -7.69 -4.05 -7.42
CA GLY A 143 -8.49 -4.03 -6.20
C GLY A 143 -9.99 -4.13 -6.47
N VAL A 144 -10.48 -3.57 -7.59
CA VAL A 144 -11.91 -3.65 -7.97
C VAL A 144 -12.40 -5.10 -8.06
N ILE A 145 -11.57 -6.00 -8.60
CA ILE A 145 -11.96 -7.40 -8.82
C ILE A 145 -11.52 -8.28 -7.66
N THR A 146 -10.36 -7.98 -7.07
CA THR A 146 -9.73 -8.85 -6.07
C THR A 146 -10.57 -8.98 -4.81
N ALA A 147 -11.13 -7.89 -4.29
CA ALA A 147 -11.84 -7.91 -3.02
C ALA A 147 -13.05 -8.88 -3.05
N PRO A 148 -14.00 -8.78 -4.01
CA PRO A 148 -15.12 -9.73 -4.09
C PRO A 148 -14.67 -11.15 -4.46
N ALA A 149 -13.64 -11.30 -5.32
CA ALA A 149 -13.12 -12.60 -5.66
C ALA A 149 -12.52 -13.32 -4.44
N VAL A 150 -11.77 -12.62 -3.61
CA VAL A 150 -11.18 -13.17 -2.38
C VAL A 150 -12.27 -13.53 -1.36
N SER A 151 -13.27 -12.66 -1.16
CA SER A 151 -14.39 -12.96 -0.27
C SER A 151 -15.13 -14.23 -0.71
N ALA A 152 -15.47 -14.34 -1.98
CA ALA A 152 -16.14 -15.51 -2.55
C ALA A 152 -15.27 -16.79 -2.47
N LEU A 153 -13.96 -16.68 -2.66
CA LEU A 153 -13.04 -17.82 -2.52
C LEU A 153 -12.95 -18.28 -1.07
N ILE A 154 -12.84 -17.38 -0.10
CA ILE A 154 -12.83 -17.75 1.33
C ILE A 154 -14.11 -18.51 1.69
N GLU A 155 -15.25 -18.00 1.24
CA GLU A 155 -16.55 -18.62 1.52
C GLU A 155 -16.70 -20.00 0.85
N SER A 156 -16.21 -20.17 -0.39
CA SER A 156 -16.42 -21.39 -1.16
C SER A 156 -15.39 -22.50 -0.90
N ILE A 157 -14.11 -22.16 -0.73
CA ILE A 157 -13.02 -23.14 -0.63
C ILE A 157 -12.16 -22.98 0.63
N GLY A 158 -12.42 -21.94 1.45
CA GLY A 158 -11.69 -21.67 2.68
C GLY A 158 -10.34 -20.99 2.48
N ILE A 159 -9.72 -20.62 3.60
CA ILE A 159 -8.50 -19.81 3.64
C ILE A 159 -7.26 -20.55 3.13
N ASP A 160 -7.14 -21.84 3.48
CA ASP A 160 -5.95 -22.61 3.09
C ASP A 160 -5.85 -22.73 1.57
N TRP A 161 -6.97 -22.96 0.89
CA TRP A 161 -7.04 -22.97 -0.56
C TRP A 161 -6.86 -21.58 -1.16
N LEU A 162 -7.32 -20.53 -0.50
CA LEU A 162 -7.00 -19.17 -0.94
C LEU A 162 -5.49 -18.93 -0.98
N PHE A 163 -4.73 -19.40 0.02
CA PHE A 163 -3.27 -19.31 -0.04
C PHE A 163 -2.67 -20.05 -1.25
N VAL A 164 -3.24 -21.19 -1.64
CA VAL A 164 -2.81 -21.89 -2.88
C VAL A 164 -3.11 -21.06 -4.11
N VAL A 165 -4.28 -20.42 -4.19
CA VAL A 165 -4.61 -19.49 -5.28
C VAL A 165 -3.64 -18.30 -5.30
N LEU A 166 -3.31 -17.72 -4.14
CA LEU A 166 -2.34 -16.62 -4.04
C LEU A 166 -0.93 -17.08 -4.44
N ALA A 167 -0.56 -18.34 -4.18
CA ALA A 167 0.70 -18.90 -4.68
C ALA A 167 0.72 -18.95 -6.21
N ALA A 168 -0.35 -19.42 -6.83
CA ALA A 168 -0.48 -19.42 -8.31
C ALA A 168 -0.42 -17.98 -8.87
N VAL A 169 -1.13 -17.02 -8.26
CA VAL A 169 -1.11 -15.61 -8.66
C VAL A 169 0.30 -15.03 -8.55
N THR A 170 1.03 -15.28 -7.45
CA THR A 170 2.40 -14.77 -7.28
C THR A 170 3.42 -15.46 -8.15
N ALA A 171 3.10 -16.62 -8.73
CA ALA A 171 3.91 -17.29 -9.76
C ALA A 171 3.68 -16.72 -11.18
N THR A 172 2.57 -16.03 -11.46
CA THR A 172 2.26 -15.52 -12.82
C THR A 172 3.36 -14.64 -13.44
N PRO A 173 4.12 -13.81 -12.68
CA PRO A 173 5.24 -13.05 -13.24
C PRO A 173 6.30 -13.93 -13.92
N LEU A 174 6.46 -15.19 -13.50
CA LEU A 174 7.43 -16.12 -14.09
C LEU A 174 7.18 -16.37 -15.59
N LEU A 175 5.92 -16.34 -16.02
CA LEU A 175 5.52 -16.49 -17.42
C LEU A 175 6.12 -15.39 -18.31
N PHE A 176 6.38 -14.24 -17.74
CA PHE A 176 6.92 -13.06 -18.43
C PHE A 176 8.39 -12.77 -18.08
N ALA A 177 9.04 -13.63 -17.30
CA ALA A 177 10.42 -13.42 -16.85
C ALA A 177 11.42 -13.26 -18.00
N HIS A 178 11.15 -13.90 -19.15
CA HIS A 178 11.99 -13.78 -20.36
C HIS A 178 12.03 -12.35 -20.92
N LYS A 179 11.03 -11.50 -20.60
CA LYS A 179 10.97 -10.09 -21.01
C LYS A 179 11.75 -9.14 -20.07
N VAL A 180 12.24 -9.65 -18.95
CA VAL A 180 13.09 -8.89 -18.03
C VAL A 180 14.55 -9.01 -18.48
N PRO A 181 15.31 -7.91 -18.59
CA PRO A 181 16.71 -7.97 -19.02
C PRO A 181 17.56 -8.76 -18.01
N ASN A 182 18.54 -9.49 -18.54
CA ASN A 182 19.48 -10.27 -17.71
C ASN A 182 20.45 -9.37 -16.94
N THR A 183 20.77 -8.22 -17.52
CA THR A 183 21.69 -7.21 -16.94
C THR A 183 21.13 -5.84 -17.18
N VAL A 184 21.29 -4.95 -16.21
CA VAL A 184 21.00 -3.53 -16.40
C VAL A 184 22.28 -2.85 -16.87
N PRO A 185 22.24 -1.98 -17.90
CA PRO A 185 23.40 -1.21 -18.34
C PRO A 185 24.01 -0.47 -17.15
N CYS A 186 25.32 -0.62 -16.97
CA CYS A 186 26.07 -0.05 -15.83
C CYS A 186 26.14 1.50 -15.81
N SER A 187 25.57 2.19 -16.80
CA SER A 187 25.66 3.66 -16.93
C SER A 187 24.90 4.45 -15.87
N GLU A 188 24.02 3.81 -15.10
CA GLU A 188 23.19 4.48 -14.09
C GLU A 188 23.46 4.06 -12.65
N ARG A 189 24.52 3.35 -12.38
CA ARG A 189 25.07 3.34 -11.02
C ARG A 189 25.65 4.73 -10.75
N HIS A 190 24.74 5.64 -10.42
CA HIS A 190 25.19 6.77 -9.61
C HIS A 190 25.91 6.14 -8.43
N GLY A 191 27.29 6.33 -8.45
CA GLY A 191 28.14 5.79 -7.42
C GLY A 191 27.52 6.07 -6.07
N ARG A 192 27.93 5.36 -5.02
CA ARG A 192 27.60 5.64 -3.62
C ARG A 192 27.95 7.10 -3.27
N SER A 193 27.32 8.05 -3.96
CA SER A 193 27.37 9.47 -3.70
C SER A 193 26.79 9.68 -2.31
N GLU A 194 27.45 10.46 -1.52
CA GLU A 194 27.02 10.84 -0.18
C GLU A 194 25.56 11.26 -0.22
N ARG A 195 24.70 10.52 0.51
CA ARG A 195 23.29 10.88 0.60
C ARG A 195 23.16 12.22 1.30
N HIS A 196 22.48 13.14 0.66
CA HIS A 196 22.28 14.47 1.21
C HIS A 196 21.17 14.47 2.27
N ALA A 197 21.40 15.17 3.36
CA ALA A 197 20.41 15.33 4.42
C ALA A 197 19.14 16.03 3.89
N PRO A 198 17.94 15.58 4.29
CA PRO A 198 16.70 16.24 3.88
C PRO A 198 16.63 17.66 4.47
N THR A 199 16.05 18.59 3.70
CA THR A 199 15.73 19.93 4.21
C THR A 199 14.81 19.83 5.43
N ARG A 200 14.72 20.89 6.24
CA ARG A 200 13.78 20.89 7.40
C ARG A 200 12.33 20.64 6.96
N ALA A 201 11.92 21.24 5.85
CA ALA A 201 10.58 21.02 5.29
C ALA A 201 10.38 19.59 4.81
N ALA A 202 11.34 19.04 4.04
CA ALA A 202 11.27 17.64 3.59
C ALA A 202 11.24 16.66 4.76
N ARG A 203 12.01 16.90 5.83
CA ARG A 203 11.99 16.07 7.04
C ARG A 203 10.63 16.10 7.72
N ALA A 204 10.01 17.27 7.86
CA ALA A 204 8.67 17.40 8.43
C ALA A 204 7.62 16.64 7.59
N ILE A 205 7.70 16.72 6.26
CA ILE A 205 6.82 15.96 5.36
C ILE A 205 7.00 14.45 5.53
N LEU A 206 8.25 13.97 5.61
CA LEU A 206 8.55 12.54 5.80
C LEU A 206 8.01 12.03 7.15
N ILE A 207 8.19 12.79 8.22
CA ILE A 207 7.62 12.46 9.54
C ILE A 207 6.09 12.42 9.47
N ALA A 208 5.47 13.41 8.85
CA ALA A 208 4.01 13.44 8.68
C ALA A 208 3.51 12.22 7.89
N LEU A 209 4.20 11.81 6.82
CA LEU A 209 3.86 10.61 6.04
C LEU A 209 3.93 9.33 6.89
N THR A 210 4.92 9.22 7.79
CA THR A 210 5.00 8.08 8.73
C THR A 210 3.73 8.00 9.59
N PHE A 211 3.33 9.10 10.21
CA PHE A 211 2.17 9.13 11.10
C PHE A 211 0.84 8.96 10.35
N ILE A 212 0.72 9.51 9.14
CA ILE A 212 -0.47 9.29 8.27
C ILE A 212 -0.62 7.82 7.93
N THR A 213 0.47 7.15 7.51
CA THR A 213 0.41 5.73 7.15
C THR A 213 0.30 4.82 8.36
N PHE A 214 0.83 5.21 9.51
CA PHE A 214 0.65 4.53 10.79
C PHE A 214 -0.83 4.54 11.22
N GLY A 215 -1.44 5.72 11.32
CA GLY A 215 -2.86 5.84 11.65
C GLY A 215 -3.77 5.19 10.61
N GLY A 216 -3.47 5.40 9.32
CA GLY A 216 -4.25 4.83 8.23
C GLY A 216 -4.27 3.31 8.23
N SER A 217 -3.11 2.67 8.39
CA SER A 217 -3.02 1.20 8.41
C SER A 217 -3.58 0.58 9.68
N SER A 218 -3.57 1.30 10.80
CA SER A 218 -4.19 0.82 12.05
C SER A 218 -5.71 0.61 11.92
N VAL A 219 -6.37 1.33 11.01
CA VAL A 219 -7.81 1.19 10.73
C VAL A 219 -8.06 0.33 9.50
N PHE A 220 -7.41 0.64 8.38
CA PHE A 220 -7.75 0.05 7.07
C PHE A 220 -7.52 -1.47 7.02
N ILE A 221 -6.49 -1.99 7.70
CA ILE A 221 -6.20 -3.43 7.77
C ILE A 221 -7.33 -4.20 8.47
N PHE A 222 -8.01 -3.57 9.42
CA PHE A 222 -9.12 -4.19 10.16
C PHE A 222 -10.50 -3.80 9.62
N ALA A 223 -10.57 -3.02 8.53
CA ALA A 223 -11.85 -2.51 8.03
C ALA A 223 -12.81 -3.64 7.62
N ALA A 224 -12.31 -4.77 7.10
CA ALA A 224 -13.17 -5.92 6.79
C ALA A 224 -13.82 -6.49 8.05
N ALA A 225 -13.04 -6.78 9.08
CA ALA A 225 -13.53 -7.29 10.36
C ALA A 225 -14.44 -6.27 11.08
N ILE A 226 -14.11 -4.98 11.03
CA ILE A 226 -14.98 -3.91 11.58
C ILE A 226 -16.34 -3.89 10.84
N GLY A 227 -16.33 -4.07 9.53
CA GLY A 227 -17.55 -4.14 8.73
C GLY A 227 -18.45 -5.32 9.10
N THR A 228 -17.85 -6.50 9.21
CA THR A 228 -18.60 -7.72 9.53
C THR A 228 -19.00 -7.81 10.99
N GLU A 229 -18.05 -7.72 11.92
CA GLU A 229 -18.31 -7.98 13.34
C GLU A 229 -18.97 -6.81 14.06
N LEU A 230 -18.64 -5.57 13.70
CA LEU A 230 -19.10 -4.41 14.44
C LEU A 230 -20.27 -3.67 13.77
N ASN A 231 -20.40 -3.77 12.46
CA ASN A 231 -21.48 -3.15 11.70
C ASN A 231 -22.48 -4.18 11.17
N GLY A 232 -22.26 -5.50 11.37
CA GLY A 232 -23.19 -6.56 10.97
C GLY A 232 -23.39 -6.68 9.46
N LEU A 233 -22.42 -6.24 8.67
CA LEU A 233 -22.44 -6.40 7.23
C LEU A 233 -22.00 -7.82 6.87
N ASP A 234 -22.61 -8.40 5.84
CA ASP A 234 -22.12 -9.65 5.30
C ASP A 234 -20.76 -9.47 4.60
N PRO A 235 -19.90 -10.51 4.55
CA PRO A 235 -18.56 -10.41 3.96
C PRO A 235 -18.55 -9.98 2.50
N PHE A 236 -19.57 -10.38 1.72
CA PHE A 236 -19.67 -10.00 0.32
C PHE A 236 -19.96 -8.50 0.17
N THR A 237 -20.89 -7.95 0.94
CA THR A 237 -21.16 -6.49 0.97
C THR A 237 -19.92 -5.69 1.34
N VAL A 238 -19.14 -6.13 2.34
CA VAL A 238 -17.88 -5.50 2.69
C VAL A 238 -16.90 -5.55 1.52
N SER A 239 -16.81 -6.66 0.82
CA SER A 239 -15.92 -6.79 -0.34
C SER A 239 -16.33 -5.88 -1.50
N VAL A 240 -17.61 -5.68 -1.74
CA VAL A 240 -18.14 -4.71 -2.72
C VAL A 240 -17.76 -3.28 -2.32
N LEU A 241 -17.82 -2.92 -1.04
CA LEU A 241 -17.39 -1.61 -0.56
C LEU A 241 -15.88 -1.38 -0.81
N PHE A 242 -15.01 -2.40 -0.63
CA PHE A 242 -13.59 -2.33 -1.02
C PHE A 242 -13.40 -2.19 -2.53
N SER A 243 -14.24 -2.83 -3.34
CA SER A 243 -14.26 -2.64 -4.79
C SER A 243 -14.64 -1.20 -5.16
N CYS A 244 -15.68 -0.65 -4.54
CA CYS A 244 -16.07 0.74 -4.73
C CYS A 244 -14.96 1.72 -4.28
N ASN A 245 -14.28 1.44 -3.14
CA ASN A 245 -13.09 2.19 -2.71
C ASN A 245 -12.03 2.22 -3.82
N SER A 246 -11.74 1.06 -4.40
CA SER A 246 -10.76 0.93 -5.48
C SER A 246 -11.22 1.63 -6.76
N LEU A 247 -12.50 1.53 -7.10
CA LEU A 247 -13.06 2.15 -8.29
C LEU A 247 -12.97 3.68 -8.25
N VAL A 248 -13.32 4.30 -7.12
CA VAL A 248 -13.23 5.77 -6.96
C VAL A 248 -11.79 6.26 -6.84
N ALA A 249 -10.85 5.39 -6.47
CA ALA A 249 -9.43 5.69 -6.43
C ALA A 249 -8.81 5.84 -7.83
N ILE A 250 -9.36 5.18 -8.87
CA ILE A 250 -8.84 5.23 -10.25
C ILE A 250 -8.81 6.67 -10.80
N PRO A 251 -9.92 7.42 -10.85
CA PRO A 251 -9.89 8.80 -11.32
C PRO A 251 -9.05 9.70 -10.42
N ALA A 252 -9.04 9.48 -9.11
CA ALA A 252 -8.21 10.22 -8.18
C ALA A 252 -6.71 10.01 -8.43
N ALA A 253 -6.26 8.78 -8.65
CA ALA A 253 -4.87 8.46 -8.97
C ALA A 253 -4.42 9.11 -10.28
N ARG A 254 -5.29 9.14 -11.29
CA ARG A 254 -5.03 9.70 -12.63
C ARG A 254 -5.40 11.18 -12.79
N TRP A 255 -5.74 11.86 -11.71
CA TRP A 255 -6.09 13.26 -11.76
C TRP A 255 -4.89 14.10 -12.24
N ARG A 256 -5.06 14.85 -13.32
CA ARG A 256 -4.00 15.70 -13.94
C ARG A 256 -4.14 17.19 -13.59
N GLY A 257 -5.27 17.59 -13.01
CA GLY A 257 -5.51 18.96 -12.58
C GLY A 257 -4.78 19.32 -11.28
N ASN A 258 -4.94 20.59 -10.85
CA ASN A 258 -4.49 20.97 -9.52
C ASN A 258 -5.22 20.14 -8.47
N ARG A 259 -4.46 19.43 -7.64
CA ARG A 259 -5.00 18.60 -6.55
C ARG A 259 -5.27 19.38 -5.27
N GLY A 260 -4.80 20.65 -5.20
CA GLY A 260 -4.83 21.40 -3.96
C GLY A 260 -3.85 20.88 -2.90
N PRO A 261 -3.93 21.38 -1.66
CA PRO A 261 -3.00 21.04 -0.59
C PRO A 261 -3.11 19.57 -0.17
N ALA A 262 -1.97 18.86 -0.11
CA ALA A 262 -1.92 17.46 0.31
C ALA A 262 -2.49 17.25 1.72
N GLY A 263 -2.21 18.16 2.65
CA GLY A 263 -2.69 18.11 4.01
C GLY A 263 -4.21 18.16 4.12
N PHE A 264 -4.91 18.86 3.22
CA PHE A 264 -6.37 18.87 3.18
C PHE A 264 -6.93 17.46 2.89
N TRP A 265 -6.42 16.79 1.88
CA TRP A 265 -6.89 15.45 1.51
C TRP A 265 -6.57 14.39 2.56
N TYR A 266 -5.39 14.48 3.19
CA TYR A 266 -5.07 13.59 4.31
C TYR A 266 -5.90 13.87 5.55
N PHE A 267 -6.30 15.13 5.79
CA PHE A 267 -7.24 15.46 6.85
C PHE A 267 -8.62 14.84 6.56
N CYS A 268 -9.10 14.91 5.32
CA CYS A 268 -10.31 14.20 4.91
C CYS A 268 -10.16 12.68 5.12
N THR A 269 -8.98 12.10 4.78
CA THR A 269 -8.70 10.68 5.05
C THR A 269 -8.78 10.36 6.55
N ALA A 270 -8.28 11.24 7.41
CA ALA A 270 -8.38 11.08 8.86
C ALA A 270 -9.85 11.07 9.35
N LEU A 271 -10.71 11.89 8.76
CA LEU A 271 -12.15 11.86 9.08
C LEU A 271 -12.81 10.55 8.63
N MET A 272 -12.36 9.96 7.51
CA MET A 272 -12.86 8.64 7.11
C MET A 272 -12.44 7.54 8.10
N ALA A 273 -11.28 7.66 8.75
CA ALA A 273 -10.86 6.70 9.77
C ALA A 273 -11.86 6.64 10.95
N ILE A 274 -12.39 7.78 11.40
CA ILE A 274 -13.39 7.82 12.48
C ILE A 274 -14.72 7.20 12.04
N LEU A 275 -15.13 7.44 10.79
CA LEU A 275 -16.36 6.85 10.24
C LEU A 275 -16.25 5.33 10.16
N ILE A 276 -15.10 4.79 9.75
CA ILE A 276 -14.88 3.35 9.62
C ILE A 276 -14.81 2.68 10.99
N ALA A 277 -14.05 3.23 11.95
CA ALA A 277 -13.74 2.52 13.18
C ALA A 277 -14.67 2.85 14.36
N SER A 278 -15.25 4.06 14.40
CA SER A 278 -15.97 4.52 15.60
C SER A 278 -17.48 4.55 15.43
N VAL A 279 -17.98 4.61 14.21
CA VAL A 279 -19.42 4.78 13.97
C VAL A 279 -20.09 3.43 13.72
N ARG A 280 -21.19 3.17 14.47
CA ARG A 280 -22.00 1.94 14.36
C ARG A 280 -23.19 2.18 13.42
N ASN A 281 -22.87 2.48 12.15
CA ASN A 281 -23.86 2.70 11.13
C ASN A 281 -23.31 2.21 9.79
N GLN A 282 -23.98 1.26 9.17
CA GLN A 282 -23.56 0.61 7.93
C GLN A 282 -23.35 1.60 6.77
N TRP A 283 -24.20 2.62 6.66
CA TRP A 283 -24.10 3.62 5.60
C TRP A 283 -22.92 4.55 5.79
N LEU A 284 -22.67 5.00 7.03
CA LEU A 284 -21.52 5.86 7.35
C LEU A 284 -20.21 5.09 7.26
N PHE A 285 -20.20 3.81 7.69
CA PHE A 285 -19.07 2.91 7.46
C PHE A 285 -18.77 2.76 5.97
N GLY A 286 -19.78 2.43 5.16
CA GLY A 286 -19.65 2.27 3.72
C GLY A 286 -19.18 3.54 3.03
N PHE A 287 -19.79 4.68 3.36
CA PHE A 287 -19.33 5.99 2.87
C PHE A 287 -17.87 6.25 3.24
N GLY A 288 -17.49 6.05 4.50
CA GLY A 288 -16.13 6.25 4.99
C GLY A 288 -15.12 5.38 4.23
N LEU A 289 -15.44 4.09 4.04
CA LEU A 289 -14.57 3.16 3.33
C LEU A 289 -14.43 3.52 1.84
N VAL A 290 -15.52 3.83 1.14
CA VAL A 290 -15.48 4.22 -0.28
C VAL A 290 -14.77 5.56 -0.47
N ALA A 291 -15.13 6.58 0.30
CA ALA A 291 -14.52 7.90 0.19
C ALA A 291 -13.02 7.89 0.52
N TRP A 292 -12.57 6.99 1.42
CA TRP A 292 -11.15 6.80 1.70
C TRP A 292 -10.32 6.60 0.43
N GLY A 293 -10.79 5.75 -0.49
CA GLY A 293 -10.10 5.51 -1.76
C GLY A 293 -9.85 6.79 -2.54
N PHE A 294 -10.88 7.60 -2.72
CA PHE A 294 -10.75 8.86 -3.45
C PHE A 294 -9.80 9.85 -2.76
N VAL A 295 -10.05 10.15 -1.47
CA VAL A 295 -9.29 11.19 -0.76
C VAL A 295 -7.82 10.79 -0.57
N PHE A 296 -7.53 9.51 -0.31
CA PHE A 296 -6.17 9.01 -0.17
C PHE A 296 -5.36 9.09 -1.48
N PHE A 297 -5.98 8.74 -2.61
CA PHE A 297 -5.32 8.81 -3.92
C PHE A 297 -5.27 10.24 -4.48
N MET A 298 -6.07 11.18 -4.00
CA MET A 298 -5.85 12.61 -4.21
C MET A 298 -4.65 13.12 -3.41
N ALA A 299 -4.50 12.68 -2.15
CA ALA A 299 -3.47 13.13 -1.22
C ALA A 299 -2.06 12.66 -1.61
N THR A 300 -1.90 11.39 -1.97
CA THR A 300 -0.57 10.77 -2.12
C THR A 300 0.27 11.39 -3.23
N PRO A 301 -0.22 11.60 -4.46
CA PRO A 301 0.56 12.32 -5.47
C PRO A 301 0.80 13.79 -5.12
N ALA A 302 -0.15 14.43 -4.43
CA ALA A 302 0.00 15.83 -4.01
C ALA A 302 1.14 15.98 -2.99
N VAL A 303 1.26 15.07 -2.01
CA VAL A 303 2.36 15.13 -1.02
C VAL A 303 3.72 14.81 -1.65
N PHE A 304 3.78 13.92 -2.64
CA PHE A 304 5.03 13.66 -3.37
C PHE A 304 5.47 14.89 -4.17
N GLY A 305 4.53 15.60 -4.80
CA GLY A 305 4.81 16.88 -5.44
C GLY A 305 5.30 17.93 -4.45
N LEU A 306 4.67 18.03 -3.27
CA LEU A 306 5.10 18.92 -2.20
C LEU A 306 6.52 18.54 -1.72
N LEU A 307 6.78 17.27 -1.45
CA LEU A 307 8.10 16.79 -1.02
C LEU A 307 9.18 17.09 -2.04
N ALA A 308 8.90 16.86 -3.33
CA ALA A 308 9.83 17.17 -4.41
C ALA A 308 10.15 18.67 -4.46
N SER A 309 9.14 19.54 -4.38
CA SER A 309 9.32 21.00 -4.43
C SER A 309 10.05 21.58 -3.22
N ARG A 310 10.05 20.87 -2.08
CA ARG A 310 10.71 21.27 -0.81
C ARG A 310 12.06 20.59 -0.59
N SER A 311 12.55 19.85 -1.57
CA SER A 311 13.80 19.08 -1.49
C SER A 311 14.86 19.62 -2.41
N ALA A 312 16.10 19.71 -1.93
CA ALA A 312 17.25 20.04 -2.78
C ALA A 312 17.61 18.88 -3.75
N TYR A 313 17.33 17.64 -3.33
CA TYR A 313 17.58 16.41 -4.11
C TYR A 313 16.29 15.57 -4.15
N PRO A 314 15.31 15.90 -5.03
CA PRO A 314 14.00 15.27 -5.08
C PRO A 314 14.06 13.75 -5.30
N ALA A 315 14.97 13.28 -6.15
CA ALA A 315 15.13 11.87 -6.48
C ALA A 315 15.44 10.99 -5.24
N GLU A 316 16.29 11.46 -4.32
CA GLU A 316 16.59 10.76 -3.07
C GLU A 316 15.36 10.69 -2.16
N ARG A 317 14.53 11.71 -2.17
CA ARG A 317 13.36 11.85 -1.27
C ARG A 317 12.22 10.91 -1.64
N ALA A 318 12.10 10.49 -2.87
CA ALA A 318 11.09 9.52 -3.27
C ALA A 318 11.30 8.15 -2.59
N GLY A 319 12.55 7.68 -2.54
CA GLY A 319 12.90 6.46 -1.79
C GLY A 319 12.66 6.62 -0.29
N ASP A 320 13.01 7.78 0.29
CA ASP A 320 12.76 8.07 1.70
C ASP A 320 11.27 8.07 2.02
N ALA A 321 10.43 8.67 1.15
CA ALA A 321 8.98 8.68 1.33
C ALA A 321 8.40 7.27 1.35
N GLN A 322 8.79 6.41 0.42
CA GLN A 322 8.35 5.01 0.40
C GLN A 322 8.78 4.26 1.66
N ALA A 323 10.02 4.46 2.12
CA ALA A 323 10.54 3.81 3.32
C ALA A 323 9.77 4.22 4.58
N VAL A 324 9.51 5.53 4.78
CA VAL A 324 8.80 6.01 5.98
C VAL A 324 7.32 5.66 5.95
N MET A 325 6.68 5.67 4.77
CA MET A 325 5.30 5.20 4.61
C MET A 325 5.18 3.71 4.91
N ALA A 326 6.14 2.92 4.48
CA ALA A 326 6.18 1.50 4.76
C ALA A 326 6.40 1.24 6.25
N LEU A 327 7.29 2.00 6.91
CA LEU A 327 7.51 1.94 8.35
C LEU A 327 6.22 2.21 9.15
N GLY A 328 5.48 3.27 8.79
CA GLY A 328 4.19 3.56 9.40
C GLY A 328 3.20 2.40 9.27
N ARG A 329 3.15 1.77 8.09
CA ARG A 329 2.28 0.61 7.85
C ARG A 329 2.64 -0.63 8.65
N VAL A 330 3.90 -0.82 9.01
CA VAL A 330 4.34 -1.96 9.87
C VAL A 330 3.77 -1.83 11.27
N PHE A 331 3.84 -0.64 11.86
CA PHE A 331 3.43 -0.44 13.24
C PHE A 331 1.93 -0.18 13.41
N GLY A 332 1.24 0.27 12.34
CA GLY A 332 -0.20 0.55 12.40
C GLY A 332 -1.06 -0.64 12.86
N PRO A 333 -0.90 -1.84 12.26
CA PRO A 333 -1.67 -3.02 12.68
C PRO A 333 -1.47 -3.41 14.14
N LEU A 334 -0.30 -3.13 14.75
CA LEU A 334 -0.06 -3.37 16.18
C LEU A 334 -0.94 -2.49 17.04
N LEU A 335 -1.04 -1.20 16.72
CA LEU A 335 -1.94 -0.28 17.42
C LEU A 335 -3.40 -0.68 17.23
N GLY A 336 -3.80 -0.93 15.97
CA GLY A 336 -5.17 -1.33 15.64
C GLY A 336 -5.57 -2.63 16.34
N GLY A 337 -4.71 -3.64 16.26
CA GLY A 337 -4.92 -4.92 16.92
C GLY A 337 -5.03 -4.81 18.44
N ALA A 338 -4.13 -4.05 19.07
CA ALA A 338 -4.17 -3.83 20.52
C ALA A 338 -5.49 -3.16 20.96
N LEU A 339 -5.92 -2.09 20.28
CA LEU A 339 -7.14 -1.37 20.64
C LEU A 339 -8.40 -2.20 20.40
N ILE A 340 -8.47 -2.94 19.29
CA ILE A 340 -9.62 -3.82 18.99
C ILE A 340 -9.70 -4.96 19.99
N SER A 341 -8.58 -5.60 20.34
CA SER A 341 -8.55 -6.69 21.34
C SER A 341 -9.05 -6.27 22.72
N HIS A 342 -8.90 -4.98 23.08
CA HIS A 342 -9.46 -4.41 24.29
C HIS A 342 -10.91 -3.91 24.12
N GLY A 343 -11.58 -4.30 23.03
CA GLY A 343 -12.99 -3.96 22.76
C GLY A 343 -13.24 -2.51 22.36
N SER A 344 -12.21 -1.74 22.02
CA SER A 344 -12.34 -0.30 21.80
C SER A 344 -12.05 0.13 20.36
N SER A 345 -12.88 -0.27 19.41
CA SER A 345 -12.82 0.26 18.03
C SER A 345 -13.06 1.78 17.98
N VAL A 346 -13.84 2.30 18.92
CA VAL A 346 -14.08 3.76 19.05
C VAL A 346 -12.77 4.47 19.38
N ALA A 347 -11.99 3.96 20.35
CA ALA A 347 -10.67 4.51 20.65
C ALA A 347 -9.72 4.40 19.46
N LEU A 348 -9.78 3.32 18.68
CA LEU A 348 -9.00 3.19 17.46
C LEU A 348 -9.29 4.31 16.46
N GLY A 349 -10.58 4.58 16.18
CA GLY A 349 -10.97 5.65 15.26
C GLY A 349 -10.49 7.02 15.72
N PHE A 350 -10.67 7.35 17.01
CA PHE A 350 -10.21 8.64 17.56
C PHE A 350 -8.68 8.75 17.57
N CYS A 351 -7.95 7.71 17.99
CA CYS A 351 -6.48 7.71 17.97
C CYS A 351 -5.94 7.87 16.54
N ALA A 352 -6.43 7.09 15.59
CA ALA A 352 -6.01 7.17 14.20
C ALA A 352 -6.30 8.55 13.60
N THR A 353 -7.52 9.08 13.83
CA THR A 353 -7.92 10.41 13.36
C THR A 353 -7.08 11.51 13.99
N GLY A 354 -6.79 11.43 15.29
CA GLY A 354 -5.93 12.39 15.99
C GLY A 354 -4.52 12.42 15.43
N ILE A 355 -3.91 11.23 15.25
CA ILE A 355 -2.56 11.09 14.71
C ILE A 355 -2.48 11.59 13.26
N MET A 356 -3.38 11.12 12.40
CA MET A 356 -3.43 11.52 11.00
C MET A 356 -3.80 13.00 10.85
N GLY A 357 -4.74 13.49 11.64
CA GLY A 357 -5.16 14.89 11.65
C GLY A 357 -4.03 15.83 12.03
N ALA A 358 -3.29 15.54 13.11
CA ALA A 358 -2.13 16.33 13.51
C ALA A 358 -1.05 16.35 12.41
N ALA A 359 -0.75 15.20 11.80
CA ALA A 359 0.19 15.09 10.69
C ALA A 359 -0.29 15.87 9.45
N SER A 360 -1.59 15.86 9.18
CA SER A 360 -2.22 16.62 8.08
C SER A 360 -2.11 18.12 8.28
N LEU A 361 -2.33 18.60 9.50
CA LEU A 361 -2.15 20.01 9.86
C LEU A 361 -0.68 20.44 9.73
N ALA A 362 0.26 19.57 10.11
CA ALA A 362 1.70 19.82 9.91
C ALA A 362 2.03 19.96 8.41
N LEU A 363 1.45 19.11 7.53
CA LEU A 363 1.61 19.25 6.06
C LEU A 363 1.05 20.58 5.56
N LEU A 364 -0.15 21.00 6.00
CA LEU A 364 -0.73 22.28 5.62
C LEU A 364 0.15 23.46 6.07
N TYR A 365 0.72 23.37 7.27
CA TYR A 365 1.65 24.38 7.78
C TYR A 365 2.91 24.46 6.93
N VAL A 366 3.53 23.32 6.60
CA VAL A 366 4.72 23.27 5.75
C VAL A 366 4.43 23.81 4.35
N ASP A 367 3.29 23.47 3.76
CA ASP A 367 2.89 23.91 2.44
C ASP A 367 2.74 25.44 2.38
N ARG A 368 2.16 26.05 3.42
CA ARG A 368 1.95 27.51 3.48
C ARG A 368 3.20 28.31 3.83
N ARG A 369 4.09 27.77 4.67
CA ARG A 369 5.21 28.52 5.27
C ARG A 369 6.56 28.27 4.61
N SER A 370 6.79 27.10 4.01
CA SER A 370 8.05 26.80 3.37
C SER A 370 8.07 27.29 1.92
N LEU A 371 9.15 27.98 1.53
CA LEU A 371 9.37 28.34 0.13
C LEU A 371 9.88 27.11 -0.66
N PRO A 372 9.55 27.04 -1.97
CA PRO A 372 10.16 26.03 -2.85
C PRO A 372 11.68 26.25 -2.89
N VAL A 373 12.43 25.15 -2.99
CA VAL A 373 13.88 25.23 -3.22
C VAL A 373 14.07 25.60 -4.69
N ILE A 374 14.37 26.89 -4.94
CA ILE A 374 14.65 27.40 -6.27
C ILE A 374 16.06 26.97 -6.65
N GLY A 375 16.23 26.16 -7.70
CA GLY A 375 17.54 25.85 -8.26
C GLY A 375 17.96 24.39 -8.30
N ALA A 376 17.13 23.45 -7.86
CA ALA A 376 17.38 22.05 -8.19
C ALA A 376 17.17 21.87 -9.71
N ARG A 377 18.25 21.97 -10.50
CA ARG A 377 18.21 21.53 -11.89
C ARG A 377 17.82 20.06 -11.89
N PRO A 378 16.85 19.64 -12.71
CA PRO A 378 16.65 18.21 -12.93
C PRO A 378 17.96 17.65 -13.50
N ALA A 379 18.53 16.67 -12.81
CA ALA A 379 19.67 15.91 -13.29
C ALA A 379 19.22 14.96 -14.41
#